data_08d37a8d8f9c8c7b65e272fd1bd8a68e
#
_entry.id   08d37a8d8f9c8c7b65e272fd1bd8a68e
#
_cell.length_a   1.000
_cell.length_b   1.000
_cell.length_c   1.000
_cell.angle_alpha   90.00
_cell.angle_beta   90.00
_cell.angle_gamma   90.00
#
_symmetry.space_group_name_H-M   'P 1'
#
loop_
_entity.id
_entity.type
_entity.pdbx_description
1 polymer ?
#
loop_
_entity_poly.entity_id
_entity_poly.type
_entity_poly.pdbx_seq_one_letter_code
_entity_poly.pdbx_strand_id
1 'polypeptide(L)'
;MINKISFKNYKLFKEKQTIELKPITILIGKNNSGKSAVLKLMTLIEGALGGKNDNVFELKNDDVSSGDKFNDLIYGKFGRAIELGMIQEDFIEKKRDVLDVAVSVDIDANLPILESWSFKVVNENNESELLNFQRINATTYFNEVDDTEYFCE
;
A
#
# COMPACT_ATOMS: atom_id res chain seq x y z
N MET A 1 0.95 11.65 11.74
CA MET A 1 -0.01 11.80 10.61
C MET A 1 0.72 11.47 9.32
N ILE A 2 0.14 10.68 8.42
CA ILE A 2 0.77 10.35 7.13
C ILE A 2 0.96 11.64 6.34
N ASN A 3 2.20 11.91 5.92
CA ASN A 3 2.59 13.14 5.22
C ASN A 3 2.81 12.90 3.72
N LYS A 4 3.10 11.66 3.34
CA LYS A 4 3.35 11.30 1.95
C LYS A 4 2.84 9.90 1.66
N ILE A 5 2.27 9.73 0.50
CA ILE A 5 1.91 8.42 -0.06
C ILE A 5 2.55 8.25 -1.42
N SER A 6 2.90 7.03 -1.74
CA SER A 6 3.30 6.64 -3.10
C SER A 6 2.55 5.39 -3.54
N PHE A 7 2.34 5.27 -4.83
CA PHE A 7 1.68 4.10 -5.41
C PHE A 7 2.16 3.86 -6.85
N LYS A 8 2.13 2.60 -7.26
CA LYS A 8 2.51 2.15 -8.60
C LYS A 8 1.63 0.98 -9.02
N ASN A 9 1.44 0.80 -10.32
CA ASN A 9 0.54 -0.21 -10.90
C ASN A 9 -0.91 -0.13 -10.41
N TYR A 10 -1.39 1.03 -10.06
CA TYR A 10 -2.74 1.26 -9.53
C TYR A 10 -3.63 1.96 -10.56
N LYS A 11 -4.76 1.35 -10.90
CA LYS A 11 -5.77 1.91 -11.82
C LYS A 11 -5.14 2.34 -13.17
N LEU A 12 -5.07 3.64 -13.43
CA LEU A 12 -4.48 4.22 -14.64
C LEU A 12 -2.98 4.56 -14.47
N PHE A 13 -2.43 4.39 -13.28
CA PHE A 13 -1.06 4.77 -12.98
C PHE A 13 -0.13 3.56 -13.06
N LYS A 14 0.63 3.47 -14.15
CA LYS A 14 1.64 2.42 -14.35
C LYS A 14 2.88 2.70 -13.51
N GLU A 15 3.40 3.92 -13.64
CA GLU A 15 4.63 4.35 -12.98
C GLU A 15 4.37 4.86 -11.57
N LYS A 16 5.40 4.85 -10.72
CA LYS A 16 5.30 5.34 -9.35
C LYS A 16 4.86 6.81 -9.33
N GLN A 17 3.79 7.06 -8.60
CA GLN A 17 3.31 8.39 -8.27
C GLN A 17 3.59 8.65 -6.80
N THR A 18 3.81 9.90 -6.46
CA THR A 18 4.00 10.33 -5.06
C THR A 18 3.18 11.58 -4.82
N ILE A 19 2.46 11.60 -3.72
CA ILE A 19 1.60 12.71 -3.31
C ILE A 19 1.99 13.12 -1.89
N GLU A 20 2.28 14.39 -1.71
CA GLU A 20 2.45 14.98 -0.38
C GLU A 20 1.07 15.33 0.18
N LEU A 21 0.82 14.91 1.40
CA LEU A 21 -0.42 15.19 2.13
C LEU A 21 -0.19 16.32 3.12
N LYS A 22 -1.06 17.30 3.05
CA LYS A 22 -1.14 18.44 3.97
C LYS A 22 -2.52 18.42 4.63
N PRO A 23 -2.76 19.17 5.71
CA PRO A 23 -4.08 19.26 6.34
C PRO A 23 -5.21 19.55 5.35
N ILE A 24 -4.90 20.28 4.28
CA ILE A 24 -5.78 20.47 3.13
C ILE A 24 -4.97 20.19 1.86
N THR A 25 -5.39 19.17 1.11
CA THR A 25 -4.78 18.79 -0.18
C THR A 25 -5.87 18.81 -1.25
N ILE A 26 -5.66 19.57 -2.32
CA ILE A 26 -6.64 19.74 -3.40
C ILE A 26 -6.12 19.06 -4.66
N LEU A 27 -6.89 18.13 -5.22
CA LEU A 27 -6.60 17.47 -6.48
C LEU A 27 -7.31 18.18 -7.64
N ILE A 28 -6.52 18.76 -8.53
CA ILE A 28 -7.03 19.47 -9.71
C ILE A 28 -6.59 18.74 -10.98
N GLY A 29 -7.44 18.68 -11.98
CA GLY A 29 -7.10 18.06 -13.27
C GLY A 29 -8.33 17.82 -14.14
N LYS A 30 -8.10 17.43 -15.39
CA LYS A 30 -9.14 17.07 -16.36
C LYS A 30 -9.96 15.87 -15.87
N ASN A 31 -11.13 15.66 -16.46
CA ASN A 31 -11.88 14.41 -16.27
C ASN A 31 -11.02 13.23 -16.74
N ASN A 32 -11.16 12.09 -16.08
CA ASN A 32 -10.34 10.89 -16.31
C ASN A 32 -8.83 11.03 -16.02
N SER A 33 -8.38 12.06 -15.31
CA SER A 33 -6.98 12.21 -14.91
C SER A 33 -6.59 11.41 -13.66
N GLY A 34 -7.50 10.61 -13.08
CA GLY A 34 -7.22 9.75 -11.93
C GLY A 34 -7.52 10.35 -10.55
N LYS A 35 -8.10 11.56 -10.47
CA LYS A 35 -8.45 12.18 -9.18
C LYS A 35 -9.29 11.25 -8.29
N SER A 36 -10.36 10.69 -8.85
CA SER A 36 -11.22 9.75 -8.10
C SER A 36 -10.50 8.46 -7.74
N ALA A 37 -9.55 7.99 -8.55
CA ALA A 37 -8.74 6.83 -8.22
C ALA A 37 -7.85 7.12 -7.00
N VAL A 38 -7.22 8.29 -6.95
CA VAL A 38 -6.42 8.71 -5.79
C VAL A 38 -7.27 8.82 -4.53
N LEU A 39 -8.46 9.43 -4.60
CA LEU A 39 -9.36 9.50 -3.44
C LEU A 39 -9.79 8.12 -2.95
N LYS A 40 -10.15 7.22 -3.87
CA LYS A 40 -10.49 5.83 -3.52
C LYS A 40 -9.30 5.05 -2.94
N LEU A 41 -8.07 5.37 -3.34
CA LEU A 41 -6.89 4.79 -2.72
C LEU A 41 -6.78 5.16 -1.24
N MET A 42 -7.13 6.39 -0.86
CA MET A 42 -7.16 6.78 0.56
C MET A 42 -8.13 5.92 1.37
N THR A 43 -9.32 5.67 0.82
CA THR A 43 -10.33 4.82 1.48
C THR A 43 -9.87 3.36 1.58
N LEU A 44 -9.14 2.85 0.57
CA LEU A 44 -8.54 1.51 0.63
C LEU A 44 -7.46 1.41 1.72
N ILE A 45 -6.59 2.40 1.82
CA ILE A 45 -5.55 2.47 2.85
C ILE A 45 -6.18 2.58 4.24
N GLU A 46 -7.20 3.40 4.42
CA GLU A 46 -7.92 3.55 5.68
C GLU A 46 -8.56 2.22 6.12
N GLY A 47 -9.21 1.51 5.18
CA GLY A 47 -9.78 0.19 5.43
C GLY A 47 -8.73 -0.83 5.87
N ALA A 48 -7.59 -0.88 5.17
CA ALA A 48 -6.48 -1.78 5.48
C ALA A 48 -5.86 -1.49 6.86
N LEU A 49 -5.64 -0.23 7.20
CA LEU A 49 -5.10 0.17 8.50
C LEU A 49 -6.09 0.01 9.65
N GLY A 50 -7.38 0.02 9.35
CA GLY A 50 -8.45 -0.15 10.34
C GLY A 50 -8.54 -1.54 10.97
N GLY A 51 -7.91 -2.56 10.37
CA GLY A 51 -7.80 -3.92 10.91
C GLY A 51 -9.15 -4.60 11.19
N LYS A 52 -10.21 -4.19 10.48
CA LYS A 52 -11.57 -4.71 10.73
C LYS A 52 -11.85 -6.03 10.04
N ASN A 53 -11.03 -6.42 9.09
CA ASN A 53 -11.26 -7.56 8.23
C ASN A 53 -9.97 -8.33 7.91
N ASP A 54 -10.13 -9.61 7.55
CA ASP A 54 -9.04 -10.53 7.23
C ASP A 54 -8.38 -10.28 5.86
N ASN A 55 -8.95 -9.39 5.04
CA ASN A 55 -8.42 -9.06 3.73
C ASN A 55 -7.48 -7.86 3.78
N VAL A 56 -6.37 -7.94 3.04
CA VAL A 56 -5.39 -6.84 2.91
C VAL A 56 -6.05 -5.55 2.42
N PHE A 57 -7.03 -5.66 1.52
CA PHE A 57 -7.83 -4.54 1.04
C PHE A 57 -9.31 -4.90 0.96
N GLU A 58 -10.15 -4.00 1.40
CA GLU A 58 -11.58 -4.04 1.13
C GLU A 58 -11.93 -3.19 -0.08
N LEU A 59 -12.56 -3.81 -1.09
CA LEU A 59 -13.01 -3.09 -2.29
C LEU A 59 -14.19 -2.16 -2.02
N LYS A 60 -14.91 -2.41 -0.94
CA LYS A 60 -16.02 -1.56 -0.47
C LYS A 60 -15.76 -1.17 0.97
N ASN A 61 -15.67 0.12 1.21
CA ASN A 61 -15.58 0.69 2.55
C ASN A 61 -16.67 1.76 2.64
N ASP A 62 -17.62 1.57 3.55
CA ASP A 62 -18.86 2.32 3.65
C ASP A 62 -19.58 2.41 2.27
N ASP A 63 -19.88 3.62 1.80
CA ASP A 63 -20.55 3.84 0.51
C ASP A 63 -19.56 3.97 -0.68
N VAL A 64 -18.25 3.77 -0.45
CA VAL A 64 -17.22 3.92 -1.49
C VAL A 64 -16.81 2.56 -2.02
N SER A 65 -17.11 2.28 -3.31
CA SER A 65 -16.59 1.12 -4.02
C SER A 65 -15.35 1.50 -4.83
N SER A 66 -14.27 0.77 -4.63
CA SER A 66 -13.01 0.92 -5.37
C SER A 66 -12.95 0.06 -6.64
N GLY A 67 -13.78 -0.96 -6.73
CA GLY A 67 -13.94 -1.87 -7.87
C GLY A 67 -14.84 -3.05 -7.50
N ASP A 68 -15.22 -3.85 -8.49
CA ASP A 68 -15.99 -5.07 -8.27
C ASP A 68 -15.07 -6.26 -7.97
N LYS A 69 -13.87 -6.23 -8.55
CA LYS A 69 -12.84 -7.25 -8.38
C LYS A 69 -11.49 -6.58 -8.07
N PHE A 70 -10.61 -7.32 -7.40
CA PHE A 70 -9.29 -6.79 -7.07
C PHE A 70 -8.47 -6.46 -8.33
N ASN A 71 -8.62 -7.23 -9.40
CA ASN A 71 -8.00 -6.93 -10.71
C ASN A 71 -8.37 -5.55 -11.26
N ASP A 72 -9.52 -4.99 -10.84
CA ASP A 72 -9.92 -3.64 -11.25
C ASP A 72 -9.05 -2.54 -10.62
N LEU A 73 -8.29 -2.86 -9.58
CA LEU A 73 -7.34 -1.94 -8.97
C LEU A 73 -6.01 -1.91 -9.71
N ILE A 74 -5.63 -3.00 -10.42
CA ILE A 74 -4.31 -3.15 -11.04
C ILE A 74 -4.28 -2.43 -12.39
N TYR A 75 -3.18 -1.72 -12.67
CA TYR A 75 -2.95 -1.14 -13.99
C TYR A 75 -2.89 -2.25 -15.06
N GLY A 76 -3.69 -2.11 -16.12
CA GLY A 76 -3.77 -3.11 -17.20
C GLY A 76 -4.43 -4.43 -16.80
N LYS A 77 -4.95 -4.56 -15.59
CA LYS A 77 -5.71 -5.70 -15.06
C LYS A 77 -4.96 -7.05 -14.96
N PHE A 78 -3.64 -7.09 -15.16
CA PHE A 78 -2.89 -8.35 -15.14
C PHE A 78 -1.53 -8.27 -14.44
N GLY A 79 -1.22 -9.30 -13.65
CA GLY A 79 0.09 -9.88 -13.42
C GLY A 79 1.14 -9.05 -12.69
N ARG A 80 0.81 -7.90 -12.11
CA ARG A 80 1.78 -7.06 -11.38
C ARG A 80 1.21 -6.65 -10.03
N ALA A 81 2.06 -6.70 -9.01
CA ALA A 81 1.70 -6.18 -7.71
C ALA A 81 1.42 -4.67 -7.76
N ILE A 82 0.44 -4.23 -6.98
CA ILE A 82 0.28 -2.83 -6.60
C ILE A 82 1.33 -2.56 -5.53
N GLU A 83 2.18 -1.58 -5.73
CA GLU A 83 3.13 -1.12 -4.74
C GLU A 83 2.55 0.12 -4.05
N LEU A 84 2.51 0.12 -2.73
CA LEU A 84 2.07 1.23 -1.91
C LEU A 84 3.18 1.61 -0.94
N GLY A 85 3.41 2.90 -0.77
CA GLY A 85 4.32 3.43 0.22
C GLY A 85 3.65 4.53 1.03
N MET A 86 3.90 4.55 2.32
CA MET A 86 3.41 5.57 3.24
C MET A 86 4.56 6.11 4.08
N ILE A 87 4.58 7.41 4.27
CA ILE A 87 5.58 8.07 5.11
C ILE A 87 4.84 8.92 6.13
N GLN A 88 5.23 8.72 7.39
CA GLN A 88 4.85 9.58 8.49
C GLN A 88 6.10 10.29 9.00
N GLU A 89 6.10 11.60 8.99
CA GLU A 89 7.19 12.43 9.52
C GLU A 89 6.80 13.00 10.88
N ASP A 90 7.67 12.81 11.86
CA ASP A 90 7.63 13.53 13.13
C ASP A 90 8.68 14.63 13.10
N PHE A 91 8.21 15.87 12.98
CA PHE A 91 9.09 17.05 12.90
C PHE A 91 9.73 17.40 14.23
N ILE A 92 9.19 16.95 15.35
CA ILE A 92 9.70 17.21 16.70
C ILE A 92 10.86 16.27 16.97
N GLU A 93 10.65 14.98 16.76
CA GLU A 93 11.68 13.94 16.95
C GLU A 93 12.63 13.81 15.77
N LYS A 94 12.37 14.53 14.67
CA LYS A 94 13.12 14.43 13.40
C LYS A 94 13.21 12.99 12.89
N LYS A 95 12.14 12.28 13.05
CA LYS A 95 11.99 10.88 12.74
C LYS A 95 11.00 10.71 11.59
N ARG A 96 11.27 9.73 10.75
CA ARG A 96 10.41 9.36 9.64
C ARG A 96 10.14 7.86 9.67
N ASP A 97 8.89 7.50 9.78
CA ASP A 97 8.43 6.12 9.65
C ASP A 97 8.03 5.88 8.19
N VAL A 98 8.55 4.83 7.60
CA VAL A 98 8.30 4.44 6.20
C VAL A 98 7.70 3.05 6.17
N LEU A 99 6.55 2.91 5.55
CA LEU A 99 5.89 1.64 5.28
C LEU A 99 5.78 1.45 3.77
N ASP A 100 6.32 0.35 3.26
CA ASP A 100 6.16 -0.09 1.88
C ASP A 100 5.47 -1.45 1.85
N VAL A 101 4.49 -1.59 0.96
CA VAL A 101 3.67 -2.80 0.82
C VAL A 101 3.50 -3.12 -0.66
N ALA A 102 3.65 -4.37 -1.05
CA ALA A 102 3.31 -4.86 -2.38
C ALA A 102 2.23 -5.94 -2.30
N VAL A 103 1.16 -5.76 -3.07
CA VAL A 103 0.01 -6.66 -3.10
C VAL A 103 -0.27 -7.09 -4.53
N SER A 104 -0.30 -8.39 -4.78
CA SER A 104 -0.72 -9.00 -6.04
C SER A 104 -2.12 -9.60 -5.93
N VAL A 105 -2.53 -10.34 -6.93
CA VAL A 105 -3.80 -11.05 -7.00
C VAL A 105 -3.57 -12.52 -7.26
N ASP A 106 -4.21 -13.35 -6.46
CA ASP A 106 -4.49 -14.72 -6.87
C ASP A 106 -5.51 -14.68 -8.01
N ILE A 107 -5.11 -15.16 -9.18
CA ILE A 107 -5.93 -15.08 -10.40
C ILE A 107 -7.15 -15.98 -10.29
N ASP A 108 -7.02 -17.12 -9.66
CA ASP A 108 -8.08 -18.12 -9.54
C ASP A 108 -9.10 -17.74 -8.46
N ALA A 109 -8.63 -17.36 -7.29
CA ALA A 109 -9.47 -16.96 -6.17
C ALA A 109 -9.94 -15.50 -6.25
N ASN A 110 -9.29 -14.67 -7.07
CA ASN A 110 -9.48 -13.20 -7.13
C ASN A 110 -9.33 -12.52 -5.77
N LEU A 111 -8.39 -13.02 -4.97
CA LEU A 111 -8.08 -12.49 -3.65
C LEU A 111 -6.75 -11.71 -3.68
N PRO A 112 -6.61 -10.66 -2.86
CA PRO A 112 -5.34 -9.96 -2.71
C PRO A 112 -4.34 -10.86 -1.99
N ILE A 113 -3.10 -10.84 -2.47
CA ILE A 113 -1.97 -11.56 -1.88
C ILE A 113 -0.91 -10.53 -1.48
N LEU A 114 -0.51 -10.55 -0.23
CA LEU A 114 0.62 -9.76 0.25
C LEU A 114 1.92 -10.37 -0.28
N GLU A 115 2.63 -9.66 -1.16
CA GLU A 115 3.91 -10.10 -1.72
C GLU A 115 5.09 -9.68 -0.87
N SER A 116 5.06 -8.45 -0.37
CA SER A 116 6.08 -7.93 0.53
C SER A 116 5.52 -6.84 1.42
N TRP A 117 6.16 -6.69 2.57
CA TRP A 117 5.86 -5.66 3.53
C TRP A 117 7.13 -5.27 4.27
N SER A 118 7.46 -3.97 4.30
CA SER A 118 8.60 -3.47 5.04
C SER A 118 8.24 -2.26 5.88
N PHE A 119 8.84 -2.17 7.05
CA PHE A 119 8.71 -1.03 7.94
C PHE A 119 10.09 -0.55 8.39
N LYS A 120 10.38 0.73 8.12
CA LYS A 120 11.65 1.38 8.43
C LYS A 120 11.44 2.61 9.27
N VAL A 121 12.39 2.85 10.16
CA VAL A 121 12.51 4.10 10.90
C VAL A 121 13.78 4.81 10.46
N VAL A 122 13.63 6.04 9.99
CA VAL A 122 14.74 6.87 9.52
C VAL A 122 14.89 8.08 10.43
N ASN A 123 16.05 8.20 11.06
CA ASN A 123 16.47 9.36 11.85
C ASN A 123 17.53 10.15 11.09
N GLU A 124 17.91 11.36 11.55
CA GLU A 124 18.91 12.21 10.89
C GLU A 124 20.24 11.50 10.59
N ASN A 125 20.65 10.53 11.41
CA ASN A 125 21.95 9.90 11.34
C ASN A 125 21.91 8.38 11.08
N ASN A 126 20.71 7.78 11.01
CA ASN A 126 20.59 6.35 10.88
C ASN A 126 19.26 5.93 10.23
N GLU A 127 19.33 4.92 9.38
CA GLU A 127 18.17 4.19 8.89
C GLU A 127 18.16 2.81 9.56
N SER A 128 17.09 2.48 10.24
CA SER A 128 16.88 1.18 10.84
C SER A 128 15.67 0.52 10.19
N GLU A 129 15.90 -0.56 9.47
CA GLU A 129 14.82 -1.43 9.00
C GLU A 129 14.41 -2.31 10.18
N LEU A 130 13.14 -2.21 10.57
CA LEU A 130 12.63 -2.97 11.72
C LEU A 130 11.99 -4.29 11.30
N LEU A 131 11.36 -4.29 10.11
CA LEU A 131 10.68 -5.45 9.55
C LEU A 131 10.78 -5.40 8.03
N ASN A 132 11.06 -6.54 7.42
CA ASN A 132 11.05 -6.69 5.97
C ASN A 132 10.64 -8.13 5.61
N PHE A 133 9.36 -8.30 5.31
CA PHE A 133 8.79 -9.58 4.94
C PHE A 133 8.65 -9.70 3.44
N GLN A 134 9.13 -10.82 2.90
CA GLN A 134 8.94 -11.21 1.51
C GLN A 134 8.25 -12.57 1.43
N ARG A 135 7.31 -12.70 0.53
CA ARG A 135 6.61 -13.95 0.28
C ARG A 135 7.54 -14.93 -0.45
N ILE A 136 7.72 -16.12 0.13
CA ILE A 136 8.46 -17.22 -0.50
C ILE A 136 7.49 -18.10 -1.29
N ASN A 137 6.33 -18.44 -0.69
CA ASN A 137 5.30 -19.28 -1.29
C ASN A 137 3.92 -18.92 -0.74
N ALA A 138 2.91 -19.73 -0.98
CA ALA A 138 1.52 -19.44 -0.60
C ALA A 138 1.32 -19.16 0.90
N THR A 139 2.12 -19.78 1.77
CA THR A 139 1.95 -19.73 3.22
C THR A 139 3.19 -19.30 3.98
N THR A 140 4.30 -19.00 3.29
CA THR A 140 5.57 -18.71 3.95
C THR A 140 6.08 -17.33 3.56
N TYR A 141 6.46 -16.57 4.57
CA TYR A 141 7.11 -15.27 4.45
C TYR A 141 8.48 -15.32 5.12
N PHE A 142 9.45 -14.67 4.53
CA PHE A 142 10.80 -14.52 5.07
C PHE A 142 11.01 -13.09 5.56
N ASN A 143 11.50 -12.92 6.77
CA ASN A 143 11.89 -11.61 7.29
C ASN A 143 13.41 -11.43 7.14
N GLU A 144 13.82 -10.54 6.27
CA GLU A 144 15.22 -10.26 5.99
C GLU A 144 15.97 -9.61 7.17
N VAL A 145 15.25 -9.02 8.13
CA VAL A 145 15.86 -8.30 9.25
C VAL A 145 16.36 -9.28 10.33
N ASP A 146 15.61 -10.33 10.61
CA ASP A 146 15.94 -11.31 11.67
C ASP A 146 16.27 -12.71 11.12
N ASP A 147 16.34 -12.85 9.79
CA ASP A 147 16.64 -14.12 9.10
C ASP A 147 15.67 -15.25 9.48
N THR A 148 14.39 -14.93 9.65
CA THR A 148 13.37 -15.86 10.16
C THR A 148 12.28 -16.10 9.13
N GLU A 149 11.81 -17.35 9.01
CA GLU A 149 10.63 -17.72 8.25
C GLU A 149 9.37 -17.69 9.13
N TYR A 150 8.31 -17.09 8.60
CA TYR A 150 7.00 -17.02 9.22
C TYR A 150 5.97 -17.75 8.38
N PHE A 151 5.13 -18.55 9.04
CA PHE A 151 4.08 -19.32 8.39
C PHE A 151 2.71 -18.68 8.67
N CYS A 152 1.92 -18.48 7.62
CA CYS A 152 0.52 -18.07 7.73
C CYS A 152 -0.38 -19.30 7.51
N GLU A 153 -1.25 -19.56 8.46
CA GLU A 153 -2.31 -20.60 8.34
C GLU A 153 -3.53 -20.07 7.58
#